data_c480023fa21a663117e9eddc9e2d01dc
#
_entry.id   c480023fa21a663117e9eddc9e2d01dc
#
_cell.length_a   1.000
_cell.length_b   1.000
_cell.length_c   1.000
_cell.angle_alpha   90.00
_cell.angle_beta   90.00
_cell.angle_gamma   90.00
#
_symmetry.space_group_name_H-M   'P 1'
#
loop_
_entity.id
_entity.type
_entity.pdbx_description
1 polymer ?
#
loop_
_entity_poly.entity_id
_entity_poly.type
_entity_poly.pdbx_seq_one_letter_code
_entity_poly.pdbx_strand_id
1 'polypeptide(L)'
;GLGDVYKRQGMGLDKRIGSRFLRAGPAYGGSCFPKDTKAIISTADKFKTNLSVVKSVIKSNENRSKILLDRIYQMLNKKVKNKKITFLGVTFKANTDDMRDSSSLKMIPWLSKKGAIIKYFDPTGYKNEFSKLKNVTNKTSIKDAVQNSDLVILHTEWNDFKSINFKN
;
A
#
# COMPACT_ATOMS: atom_id res chain seq x y z
N GLY A 1 14.22 0.73 -11.81
CA GLY A 1 15.62 0.66 -12.28
C GLY A 1 16.38 1.95 -12.03
N LEU A 2 17.70 1.97 -12.30
CA LEU A 2 18.56 3.15 -12.08
C LEU A 2 18.01 4.43 -12.75
N GLY A 3 17.43 4.31 -13.96
CA GLY A 3 16.84 5.43 -14.68
C GLY A 3 15.74 6.15 -13.90
N ASP A 4 14.92 5.41 -13.15
CA ASP A 4 13.85 6.01 -12.33
C ASP A 4 14.42 6.74 -11.11
N VAL A 5 15.52 6.24 -10.55
CA VAL A 5 16.23 6.90 -9.44
C VAL A 5 16.77 8.25 -9.88
N TYR A 6 17.45 8.33 -11.02
CA TYR A 6 17.99 9.57 -11.55
C TYR A 6 16.91 10.59 -11.90
N LYS A 7 15.82 10.15 -12.57
CA LYS A 7 14.68 11.02 -12.88
C LYS A 7 14.07 11.61 -11.61
N ARG A 8 13.84 10.78 -10.61
CA ARG A 8 13.30 11.21 -9.32
C ARG A 8 14.23 12.18 -8.60
N GLN A 9 15.53 11.92 -8.59
CA GLN A 9 16.52 12.82 -8.00
C GLN A 9 16.52 14.15 -8.71
N GLY A 10 16.62 14.18 -10.05
CA GLY A 10 16.60 15.42 -10.84
C GLY A 10 15.34 16.23 -10.61
N MET A 11 14.15 15.62 -10.66
CA MET A 11 12.89 16.31 -10.38
C MET A 11 12.80 16.80 -8.93
N GLY A 12 13.34 16.04 -7.98
CA GLY A 12 13.33 16.35 -6.56
C GLY A 12 14.23 17.54 -6.15
N LEU A 13 15.13 17.98 -7.03
CA LEU A 13 15.96 19.17 -6.81
C LEU A 13 15.12 20.46 -6.90
N ASP A 14 14.02 20.44 -7.64
CA ASP A 14 13.09 21.58 -7.64
C ASP A 14 12.37 21.67 -6.28
N LYS A 15 12.59 22.78 -5.56
CA LYS A 15 12.03 23.00 -4.21
C LYS A 15 10.50 22.97 -4.17
N ARG A 16 9.82 23.27 -5.29
CA ARG A 16 8.36 23.24 -5.42
C ARG A 16 7.82 21.80 -5.44
N ILE A 17 8.60 20.85 -5.95
CA ILE A 17 8.25 19.43 -6.03
C ILE A 17 8.75 18.72 -4.77
N GLY A 18 10.04 18.79 -4.51
CA GLY A 18 10.71 18.10 -3.42
C GLY A 18 10.80 16.59 -3.60
N SER A 19 11.73 15.96 -2.90
CA SER A 19 11.97 14.52 -3.02
C SER A 19 10.89 13.65 -2.37
N ARG A 20 10.12 14.20 -1.42
CA ARG A 20 9.15 13.45 -0.62
C ARG A 20 8.00 12.87 -1.45
N PHE A 21 7.46 13.65 -2.39
CA PHE A 21 6.34 13.22 -3.23
C PHE A 21 6.72 12.26 -4.35
N LEU A 22 8.01 12.05 -4.59
CA LEU A 22 8.51 11.19 -5.64
C LEU A 22 8.87 9.78 -5.15
N ARG A 23 8.54 9.45 -3.92
CA ARG A 23 8.77 8.11 -3.38
C ARG A 23 7.71 7.14 -3.89
N ALA A 24 8.17 5.99 -4.39
CA ALA A 24 7.29 4.93 -4.82
C ALA A 24 6.55 4.32 -3.61
N GLY A 25 5.28 4.03 -3.79
CA GLY A 25 4.43 3.36 -2.81
C GLY A 25 3.49 2.36 -3.48
N PRO A 26 2.66 1.64 -2.69
CA PRO A 26 1.74 0.65 -3.24
C PRO A 26 0.63 1.30 -4.08
N ALA A 27 0.13 2.45 -3.64
CA ALA A 27 -0.87 3.28 -4.31
C ALA A 27 -0.96 4.63 -3.60
N TYR A 28 -1.55 5.65 -4.22
CA TYR A 28 -1.93 6.83 -3.47
C TYR A 28 -3.24 6.59 -2.72
N GLY A 29 -3.38 7.20 -1.55
CA GLY A 29 -4.53 7.12 -0.67
C GLY A 29 -4.69 8.40 0.15
N GLY A 30 -5.32 8.26 1.32
CA GLY A 30 -5.61 9.37 2.23
C GLY A 30 -6.87 10.13 1.85
N SER A 31 -7.13 11.22 2.57
CA SER A 31 -8.39 11.95 2.49
C SER A 31 -8.53 12.91 1.31
N CYS A 32 -7.42 13.49 0.84
CA CYS A 32 -7.46 14.58 -0.15
C CYS A 32 -7.35 14.04 -1.57
N PHE A 33 -6.23 13.38 -1.88
CA PHE A 33 -5.89 13.03 -3.26
C PHE A 33 -6.96 12.18 -3.98
N PRO A 34 -7.50 11.09 -3.39
CA PRO A 34 -8.55 10.31 -4.03
C PRO A 34 -9.85 11.09 -4.23
N LYS A 35 -10.24 11.90 -3.24
CA LYS A 35 -11.45 12.72 -3.29
C LYS A 35 -11.34 13.81 -4.35
N ASP A 36 -10.24 14.55 -4.35
CA ASP A 36 -10.08 15.73 -5.22
C ASP A 36 -9.88 15.33 -6.69
N THR A 37 -9.19 14.22 -6.95
CA THR A 37 -9.08 13.69 -8.32
C THR A 37 -10.43 13.24 -8.88
N LYS A 38 -11.29 12.64 -8.06
CA LYS A 38 -12.68 12.29 -8.47
C LYS A 38 -13.54 13.53 -8.65
N ALA A 39 -13.41 14.52 -7.76
CA ALA A 39 -14.17 15.76 -7.84
C ALA A 39 -13.86 16.55 -9.13
N ILE A 40 -12.57 16.67 -9.50
CA ILE A 40 -12.21 17.39 -10.73
C ILE A 40 -12.72 16.67 -11.98
N ILE A 41 -12.77 15.32 -12.00
CA ILE A 41 -13.39 14.57 -13.10
C ILE A 41 -14.89 14.85 -13.18
N SER A 42 -15.60 14.81 -12.04
CA SER A 42 -17.03 15.14 -12.00
C SER A 42 -17.32 16.55 -12.54
N THR A 43 -16.49 17.52 -12.15
CA THR A 43 -16.55 18.88 -12.66
C THR A 43 -16.30 18.94 -14.17
N ALA A 44 -15.26 18.27 -14.66
CA ALA A 44 -14.93 18.23 -16.08
C ALA A 44 -16.07 17.62 -16.91
N ASP A 45 -16.65 16.51 -16.45
CA ASP A 45 -17.78 15.87 -17.13
C ASP A 45 -19.00 16.79 -17.17
N LYS A 46 -19.28 17.54 -16.10
CA LYS A 46 -20.36 18.56 -16.07
C LYS A 46 -20.15 19.67 -17.11
N PHE A 47 -18.92 20.09 -17.31
CA PHE A 47 -18.57 21.12 -18.30
C PHE A 47 -18.14 20.55 -19.66
N LYS A 48 -18.35 19.24 -19.91
CA LYS A 48 -18.02 18.54 -21.15
C LYS A 48 -16.53 18.70 -21.54
N THR A 49 -15.65 18.83 -20.57
CA THR A 49 -14.20 18.98 -20.77
C THR A 49 -13.50 17.63 -20.57
N ASN A 50 -12.58 17.29 -21.47
CA ASN A 50 -11.87 16.01 -21.39
C ASN A 50 -10.63 16.10 -20.51
N LEU A 51 -10.60 15.31 -19.43
CA LEU A 51 -9.43 15.11 -18.55
C LEU A 51 -8.92 13.66 -18.60
N SER A 52 -8.62 13.18 -19.79
CA SER A 52 -8.21 11.79 -20.04
C SER A 52 -6.99 11.36 -19.22
N VAL A 53 -6.01 12.23 -19.03
CA VAL A 53 -4.82 11.94 -18.19
C VAL A 53 -5.22 11.67 -16.76
N VAL A 54 -6.06 12.52 -16.16
CA VAL A 54 -6.50 12.34 -14.76
C VAL A 54 -7.35 11.08 -14.62
N LYS A 55 -8.25 10.81 -15.58
CA LYS A 55 -9.03 9.55 -15.63
C LYS A 55 -8.11 8.33 -15.69
N SER A 56 -7.06 8.36 -16.47
CA SER A 56 -6.09 7.28 -16.59
C SER A 56 -5.29 7.08 -15.29
N VAL A 57 -4.92 8.15 -14.59
CA VAL A 57 -4.23 8.10 -13.29
C VAL A 57 -5.13 7.42 -12.25
N ILE A 58 -6.40 7.81 -12.14
CA ILE A 58 -7.36 7.20 -11.20
C ILE A 58 -7.49 5.70 -11.50
N LYS A 59 -7.74 5.33 -12.76
CA LYS A 59 -7.86 3.93 -13.18
C LYS A 59 -6.61 3.12 -12.88
N SER A 60 -5.43 3.68 -13.13
CA SER A 60 -4.16 3.05 -12.81
C SER A 60 -4.02 2.80 -11.31
N ASN A 61 -4.36 3.80 -10.47
CA ASN A 61 -4.30 3.67 -9.02
C ASN A 61 -5.28 2.61 -8.48
N GLU A 62 -6.50 2.57 -9.00
CA GLU A 62 -7.51 1.56 -8.64
C GLU A 62 -7.04 0.14 -8.95
N ASN A 63 -6.33 -0.04 -10.06
CA ASN A 63 -5.78 -1.32 -10.48
C ASN A 63 -4.51 -1.74 -9.69
N ARG A 64 -3.85 -0.83 -8.97
CA ARG A 64 -2.60 -1.14 -8.26
C ARG A 64 -2.74 -2.30 -7.29
N SER A 65 -3.79 -2.31 -6.48
CA SER A 65 -4.01 -3.39 -5.50
C SER A 65 -4.15 -4.75 -6.19
N LYS A 66 -4.81 -4.82 -7.36
CA LYS A 66 -4.93 -6.06 -8.15
C LYS A 66 -3.56 -6.52 -8.65
N ILE A 67 -2.77 -5.62 -9.24
CA ILE A 67 -1.42 -5.93 -9.74
C ILE A 67 -0.53 -6.45 -8.61
N LEU A 68 -0.60 -5.83 -7.43
CA LEU A 68 0.17 -6.25 -6.26
C LEU A 68 -0.30 -7.62 -5.74
N LEU A 69 -1.60 -7.88 -5.70
CA LEU A 69 -2.15 -9.17 -5.32
C LEU A 69 -1.76 -10.27 -6.31
N ASP A 70 -1.80 -10.02 -7.61
CA ASP A 70 -1.34 -10.95 -8.62
C ASP A 70 0.15 -11.28 -8.44
N ARG A 71 0.98 -10.27 -8.12
CA ARG A 71 2.40 -10.47 -7.81
C ARG A 71 2.60 -11.35 -6.57
N ILE A 72 1.87 -11.08 -5.48
CA ILE A 72 1.90 -11.90 -4.26
C ILE A 72 1.50 -13.34 -4.58
N TYR A 73 0.43 -13.52 -5.37
CA TYR A 73 -0.06 -14.81 -5.78
C TYR A 73 0.99 -15.61 -6.57
N GLN A 74 1.71 -14.96 -7.48
CA GLN A 74 2.82 -15.61 -8.21
C GLN A 74 3.99 -15.97 -7.29
N MET A 75 4.39 -15.07 -6.37
CA MET A 75 5.47 -15.33 -5.41
C MET A 75 5.16 -16.52 -4.49
N LEU A 76 3.90 -16.78 -4.19
CA LEU A 76 3.43 -17.93 -3.41
C LEU A 76 3.13 -19.16 -4.27
N ASN A 77 3.65 -19.22 -5.50
CA ASN A 77 3.41 -20.33 -6.44
C ASN A 77 1.90 -20.64 -6.60
N LYS A 78 1.09 -19.60 -6.66
CA LYS A 78 -0.38 -19.65 -6.80
C LYS A 78 -1.11 -20.36 -5.64
N LYS A 79 -0.45 -20.57 -4.50
CA LYS A 79 -0.99 -21.25 -3.31
C LYS A 79 -1.05 -20.25 -2.15
N VAL A 80 -2.23 -19.68 -1.89
CA VAL A 80 -2.43 -18.69 -0.82
C VAL A 80 -3.03 -19.32 0.45
N LYS A 81 -3.85 -20.35 0.31
CA LYS A 81 -4.52 -21.02 1.44
C LYS A 81 -3.49 -21.54 2.45
N ASN A 82 -3.72 -21.23 3.73
CA ASN A 82 -2.86 -21.56 4.87
C ASN A 82 -1.47 -20.91 4.85
N LYS A 83 -1.18 -20.02 3.89
CA LYS A 83 0.07 -19.25 3.88
C LYS A 83 0.07 -18.18 4.95
N LYS A 84 1.17 -18.05 5.67
CA LYS A 84 1.40 -17.04 6.70
C LYS A 84 2.01 -15.80 6.05
N ILE A 85 1.21 -14.75 5.93
CA ILE A 85 1.62 -13.50 5.24
C ILE A 85 1.68 -12.38 6.27
N THR A 86 2.79 -11.67 6.32
CA THR A 86 2.96 -10.53 7.21
C THR A 86 2.99 -9.22 6.43
N PHE A 87 2.19 -8.25 6.88
CA PHE A 87 2.26 -6.86 6.43
C PHE A 87 3.01 -6.02 7.46
N LEU A 88 4.05 -5.35 7.01
CA LEU A 88 4.74 -4.30 7.76
C LEU A 88 4.24 -2.95 7.28
N GLY A 89 3.47 -2.28 8.15
CA GLY A 89 2.70 -1.09 7.82
C GLY A 89 1.42 -1.42 7.05
N VAL A 90 0.33 -0.74 7.40
CA VAL A 90 -0.98 -0.91 6.73
C VAL A 90 -1.68 0.42 6.42
N THR A 91 -1.17 1.54 6.95
CA THR A 91 -1.63 2.89 6.64
C THR A 91 -1.30 3.31 5.21
N PHE A 92 -1.95 4.34 4.67
CA PHE A 92 -1.72 4.76 3.29
C PHE A 92 -0.34 5.38 3.07
N LYS A 93 0.27 5.93 4.12
CA LYS A 93 1.67 6.43 4.15
C LYS A 93 2.23 6.35 5.57
N ALA A 94 3.52 6.52 5.73
CA ALA A 94 4.18 6.61 7.04
C ALA A 94 3.81 7.91 7.79
N ASN A 95 4.04 7.90 9.10
CA ASN A 95 3.81 9.00 10.04
C ASN A 95 2.34 9.47 10.12
N THR A 96 1.40 8.54 10.00
CA THR A 96 -0.03 8.75 10.23
C THR A 96 -0.71 7.43 10.58
N ASP A 97 -1.82 7.51 11.30
CA ASP A 97 -2.73 6.38 11.58
C ASP A 97 -3.84 6.23 10.53
N ASP A 98 -3.85 7.11 9.51
CA ASP A 98 -4.90 7.21 8.51
C ASP A 98 -4.91 5.98 7.58
N MET A 99 -6.04 5.28 7.59
CA MET A 99 -6.29 4.10 6.77
C MET A 99 -7.05 4.41 5.47
N ARG A 100 -7.54 5.64 5.29
CA ARG A 100 -8.41 5.99 4.16
C ARG A 100 -7.74 5.73 2.82
N ASP A 101 -8.42 4.97 1.98
CA ASP A 101 -7.93 4.54 0.66
C ASP A 101 -6.53 3.87 0.68
N SER A 102 -6.10 3.33 1.84
CA SER A 102 -4.92 2.46 1.87
C SER A 102 -5.17 1.21 1.03
N SER A 103 -4.19 0.82 0.21
CA SER A 103 -4.29 -0.42 -0.57
C SER A 103 -4.40 -1.67 0.31
N SER A 104 -3.94 -1.62 1.56
CA SER A 104 -4.10 -2.69 2.54
C SER A 104 -5.56 -3.07 2.78
N LEU A 105 -6.48 -2.08 2.71
CA LEU A 105 -7.93 -2.28 2.87
C LEU A 105 -8.54 -3.18 1.78
N LYS A 106 -7.89 -3.29 0.63
CA LYS A 106 -8.28 -4.20 -0.45
C LYS A 106 -7.49 -5.51 -0.40
N MET A 107 -6.19 -5.42 -0.13
CA MET A 107 -5.28 -6.56 -0.20
C MET A 107 -5.48 -7.55 0.95
N ILE A 108 -5.55 -7.07 2.20
CA ILE A 108 -5.70 -7.93 3.37
C ILE A 108 -7.01 -8.72 3.35
N PRO A 109 -8.20 -8.11 3.13
CA PRO A 109 -9.44 -8.86 3.04
C PRO A 109 -9.47 -9.86 1.89
N TRP A 110 -8.87 -9.52 0.74
CA TRP A 110 -8.79 -10.46 -0.39
C TRP A 110 -7.95 -11.70 -0.07
N LEU A 111 -6.76 -11.50 0.52
CA LEU A 111 -5.88 -12.60 0.94
C LEU A 111 -6.52 -13.43 2.06
N SER A 112 -7.17 -12.79 3.02
CA SER A 112 -7.92 -13.41 4.08
C SER A 112 -9.03 -14.32 3.53
N LYS A 113 -9.82 -13.82 2.56
CA LYS A 113 -10.87 -14.60 1.88
C LYS A 113 -10.31 -15.80 1.09
N LYS A 114 -9.07 -15.71 0.61
CA LYS A 114 -8.35 -16.82 -0.05
C LYS A 114 -7.74 -17.81 0.94
N GLY A 115 -7.96 -17.63 2.24
CA GLY A 115 -7.54 -18.54 3.31
C GLY A 115 -6.10 -18.33 3.78
N ALA A 116 -5.47 -17.19 3.50
CA ALA A 116 -4.20 -16.83 4.12
C ALA A 116 -4.37 -16.56 5.61
N ILE A 117 -3.34 -16.84 6.40
CA ILE A 117 -3.20 -16.43 7.80
C ILE A 117 -2.38 -15.15 7.79
N ILE A 118 -2.98 -14.03 8.18
CA ILE A 118 -2.36 -12.73 8.03
C ILE A 118 -1.97 -12.18 9.39
N LYS A 119 -0.75 -11.68 9.49
CA LYS A 119 -0.29 -10.85 10.58
C LYS A 119 0.03 -9.46 10.05
N TYR A 120 -0.14 -8.45 10.87
CA TYR A 120 0.39 -7.13 10.53
C TYR A 120 0.98 -6.46 11.77
N PHE A 121 1.97 -5.64 11.53
CA PHE A 121 2.50 -4.69 12.48
C PHE A 121 2.45 -3.30 11.85
N ASP A 122 1.90 -2.35 12.59
CA ASP A 122 1.92 -0.93 12.22
C ASP A 122 2.34 -0.12 13.46
N PRO A 123 3.28 0.84 13.35
CA PRO A 123 3.69 1.68 14.47
C PRO A 123 2.54 2.40 15.17
N THR A 124 1.43 2.65 14.46
CA THR A 124 0.21 3.25 15.02
C THR A 124 -0.78 2.22 15.58
N GLY A 125 -0.36 0.95 15.69
CA GLY A 125 -1.07 -0.09 16.43
C GLY A 125 -2.23 -0.74 15.69
N TYR A 126 -3.21 -1.19 16.47
CA TYR A 126 -4.38 -1.93 15.99
C TYR A 126 -5.26 -1.11 15.03
N LYS A 127 -5.86 -1.81 14.05
CA LYS A 127 -6.76 -1.21 13.05
C LYS A 127 -8.14 -1.88 13.08
N ASN A 128 -9.16 -1.08 13.40
CA ASN A 128 -10.55 -1.53 13.48
C ASN A 128 -11.09 -2.09 12.16
N GLU A 129 -10.55 -1.63 11.03
CA GLU A 129 -10.91 -2.05 9.67
C GLU A 129 -10.73 -3.55 9.45
N PHE A 130 -9.84 -4.18 10.22
CA PHE A 130 -9.56 -5.62 10.13
C PHE A 130 -10.20 -6.44 11.25
N SER A 131 -10.92 -5.83 12.19
CA SER A 131 -11.50 -6.48 13.38
C SER A 131 -12.41 -7.67 13.09
N LYS A 132 -13.13 -7.62 11.97
CA LYS A 132 -14.07 -8.69 11.55
C LYS A 132 -13.39 -9.87 10.83
N LEU A 133 -12.09 -9.79 10.55
CA LEU A 133 -11.35 -10.82 9.81
C LEU A 133 -10.67 -11.77 10.80
N LYS A 134 -11.27 -12.98 11.01
CA LYS A 134 -10.83 -13.96 12.02
C LYS A 134 -9.40 -14.47 11.84
N ASN A 135 -8.87 -14.45 10.62
CA ASN A 135 -7.52 -14.90 10.26
C ASN A 135 -6.53 -13.75 10.05
N VAL A 136 -6.84 -12.56 10.57
CA VAL A 136 -5.97 -11.37 10.56
C VAL A 136 -5.67 -10.97 11.99
N THR A 137 -4.39 -10.87 12.34
CA THR A 137 -3.95 -10.58 13.71
C THR A 137 -2.98 -9.40 13.71
N ASN A 138 -3.23 -8.42 14.56
CA ASN A 138 -2.26 -7.37 14.88
C ASN A 138 -1.15 -7.95 15.78
N LYS A 139 0.08 -7.55 15.53
CA LYS A 139 1.25 -7.84 16.38
C LYS A 139 1.81 -6.55 16.95
N THR A 140 2.38 -6.64 18.14
CA THR A 140 2.91 -5.50 18.88
C THR A 140 4.39 -5.25 18.62
N SER A 141 5.06 -6.18 17.92
CA SER A 141 6.47 -6.01 17.51
C SER A 141 6.69 -6.52 16.08
N ILE A 142 7.71 -5.96 15.42
CA ILE A 142 8.16 -6.41 14.09
C ILE A 142 8.59 -7.88 14.17
N LYS A 143 9.35 -8.26 15.21
CA LYS A 143 9.85 -9.62 15.41
C LYS A 143 8.71 -10.64 15.44
N ASP A 144 7.67 -10.39 16.25
CA ASP A 144 6.51 -11.29 16.36
C ASP A 144 5.67 -11.34 15.08
N ALA A 145 5.63 -10.23 14.36
CA ALA A 145 4.92 -10.18 13.09
C ALA A 145 5.60 -11.05 12.03
N VAL A 146 6.91 -10.93 11.87
CA VAL A 146 7.64 -11.63 10.79
C VAL A 146 7.96 -13.09 11.10
N GLN A 147 7.94 -13.48 12.38
CA GLN A 147 8.27 -14.84 12.79
C GLN A 147 7.39 -15.88 12.09
N ASN A 148 8.01 -16.92 11.50
CA ASN A 148 7.33 -18.01 10.80
C ASN A 148 6.43 -17.52 9.65
N SER A 149 6.78 -16.45 8.95
CA SER A 149 6.06 -15.97 7.78
C SER A 149 6.56 -16.63 6.50
N ASP A 150 5.64 -17.06 5.64
CA ASP A 150 5.96 -17.52 4.27
C ASP A 150 6.29 -16.33 3.35
N LEU A 151 5.72 -15.15 3.65
CA LEU A 151 5.94 -13.92 2.90
C LEU A 151 5.83 -12.70 3.81
N VAL A 152 6.78 -11.79 3.69
CA VAL A 152 6.74 -10.48 4.36
C VAL A 152 6.55 -9.40 3.29
N ILE A 153 5.57 -8.53 3.50
CA ILE A 153 5.21 -7.43 2.62
C ILE A 153 5.51 -6.12 3.34
N LEU A 154 6.51 -5.40 2.87
CA LEU A 154 6.78 -4.04 3.30
C LEU A 154 5.81 -3.11 2.55
N HIS A 155 4.66 -2.81 3.19
CA HIS A 155 3.57 -2.09 2.54
C HIS A 155 3.68 -0.58 2.73
N THR A 156 3.96 -0.12 3.96
CA THR A 156 4.10 1.30 4.26
C THR A 156 5.55 1.60 4.64
N GLU A 157 6.14 2.65 4.10
CA GLU A 157 7.57 2.99 4.25
C GLU A 157 7.91 3.68 5.59
N TRP A 158 7.53 3.09 6.73
CA TRP A 158 7.92 3.59 8.03
C TRP A 158 9.45 3.52 8.22
N ASN A 159 10.02 4.50 8.91
CA ASN A 159 11.45 4.49 9.17
C ASN A 159 11.90 3.30 10.03
N ASP A 160 11.01 2.83 10.91
CA ASP A 160 11.22 1.65 11.77
C ASP A 160 11.56 0.37 10.97
N PHE A 161 11.12 0.30 9.71
CA PHE A 161 11.38 -0.87 8.86
C PHE A 161 12.70 -0.79 8.09
N LYS A 162 13.37 0.37 8.05
CA LYS A 162 14.63 0.55 7.32
C LYS A 162 15.82 -0.14 7.98
N SER A 163 15.74 -0.34 9.30
CA SER A 163 16.79 -0.99 10.10
C SER A 163 16.67 -2.51 10.15
N ILE A 164 15.63 -3.10 9.53
CA ILE A 164 15.42 -4.55 9.57
C ILE A 164 16.48 -5.25 8.73
N ASN A 165 17.24 -6.15 9.35
CA ASN A 165 18.10 -7.07 8.64
C ASN A 165 17.29 -8.27 8.15
N PHE A 166 16.99 -8.35 6.86
CA PHE A 166 16.24 -9.45 6.24
C PHE A 166 17.11 -10.65 5.87
N LYS A 167 18.41 -10.67 6.24
CA LYS A 167 19.34 -11.75 5.92
C LYS A 167 19.42 -12.85 6.98
N ASN A 168 18.76 -12.68 8.12
CA ASN A 168 18.74 -13.64 9.24
C ASN A 168 17.36 -14.28 9.37
#